data_ac90efce9ebd5c55be030d9e08b4e2dc
#
_entry.id   ac90efce9ebd5c55be030d9e08b4e2dc
#
_cell.length_a   1.000
_cell.length_b   1.000
_cell.length_c   1.000
_cell.angle_alpha   90.00
_cell.angle_beta   90.00
_cell.angle_gamma   90.00
#
_symmetry.space_group_name_H-M   'P 1'
#
loop_
_entity.id
_entity.type
_entity.pdbx_description
1 polymer ?
#
loop_
_entity_poly.entity_id
_entity_poly.type
_entity_poly.pdbx_seq_one_letter_code
_entity_poly.pdbx_strand_id
1 'polypeptide(L)'
;GLLYRRWVKQRAADVDRLSGGRLGYVHISSMDDPSFRSVYADILGKYNDREGIVIDTRFNGGGRLHEDIEILFSGKKYFTQVVRGREACDMPSRRWNKPSIMVTCEANYSNAHGTPWVYQHQGIGKVVGMPVPGTMTSVSWETLQDPTLYFGIPIVGYRLPDGSYLENKQLEPDVKIANSPEKIIKGEDEQLETAVKELLKEIDSKK
;
A
#
# COMPACT_ATOMS: atom_id res chain seq x y z
N GLY A 1 7.96 15.09 9.51
CA GLY A 1 7.78 15.99 10.63
C GLY A 1 6.60 15.66 11.54
N LEU A 2 6.40 16.44 12.61
CA LEU A 2 5.34 16.23 13.60
C LEU A 2 3.93 16.28 13.00
N LEU A 3 3.66 17.20 12.10
CA LEU A 3 2.36 17.33 11.43
C LEU A 3 2.01 16.11 10.60
N TYR A 4 3.00 15.55 9.90
CA TYR A 4 2.82 14.33 9.12
C TYR A 4 2.47 13.13 10.02
N ARG A 5 3.20 12.94 11.13
CA ARG A 5 2.89 11.88 12.12
C ARG A 5 1.50 12.05 12.73
N ARG A 6 1.07 13.31 12.97
CA ARG A 6 -0.28 13.61 13.44
C ARG A 6 -1.32 13.21 12.41
N TRP A 7 -1.07 13.54 11.13
CA TRP A 7 -1.94 13.16 10.02
C TRP A 7 -2.10 11.64 9.94
N VAL A 8 -1.01 10.86 9.96
CA VAL A 8 -1.05 9.39 9.95
C VAL A 8 -1.87 8.83 11.13
N LYS A 9 -1.64 9.36 12.34
CA LYS A 9 -2.42 8.96 13.52
C LYS A 9 -3.91 9.26 13.37
N GLN A 10 -4.24 10.40 12.79
CA GLN A 10 -5.63 10.79 12.54
C GLN A 10 -6.29 9.83 11.54
N ARG A 11 -5.60 9.50 10.44
CA ARG A 11 -6.11 8.53 9.45
C ARG A 11 -6.35 7.15 10.07
N ALA A 12 -5.45 6.69 10.93
CA ALA A 12 -5.65 5.44 11.66
C ALA A 12 -6.88 5.48 12.58
N ALA A 13 -7.09 6.59 13.29
CA ALA A 13 -8.28 6.79 14.11
C ALA A 13 -9.56 6.88 13.28
N ASP A 14 -9.50 7.51 12.11
CA ASP A 14 -10.65 7.58 11.20
C ASP A 14 -11.05 6.21 10.67
N VAL A 15 -10.09 5.36 10.27
CA VAL A 15 -10.38 3.98 9.84
C VAL A 15 -11.00 3.18 10.98
N ASP A 16 -10.47 3.26 12.19
CA ASP A 16 -11.05 2.58 13.35
C ASP A 16 -12.49 3.01 13.61
N ARG A 17 -12.75 4.32 13.63
CA ARG A 17 -14.09 4.91 13.81
C ARG A 17 -15.05 4.53 12.69
N LEU A 18 -14.65 4.69 11.42
CA LEU A 18 -15.49 4.43 10.25
C LEU A 18 -15.84 2.96 10.09
N SER A 19 -14.96 2.06 10.54
CA SER A 19 -15.18 0.62 10.46
C SER A 19 -15.80 0.00 11.73
N GLY A 20 -16.04 0.81 12.77
CA GLY A 20 -16.47 0.29 14.07
C GLY A 20 -15.44 -0.67 14.69
N GLY A 21 -14.15 -0.40 14.50
CA GLY A 21 -13.05 -1.22 15.00
C GLY A 21 -12.77 -2.50 14.21
N ARG A 22 -13.42 -2.72 13.08
CA ARG A 22 -13.25 -3.96 12.27
C ARG A 22 -11.99 -3.94 11.41
N LEU A 23 -11.51 -2.76 11.01
CA LEU A 23 -10.36 -2.61 10.12
C LEU A 23 -9.14 -2.01 10.84
N GLY A 24 -7.95 -2.43 10.41
CA GLY A 24 -6.70 -1.78 10.74
C GLY A 24 -6.26 -0.80 9.65
N TYR A 25 -5.24 0.00 9.97
CA TYR A 25 -4.64 0.97 9.05
C TYR A 25 -3.13 0.96 9.18
N VAL A 26 -2.45 0.85 8.05
CA VAL A 26 -1.01 1.04 7.96
C VAL A 26 -0.69 2.08 6.90
N HIS A 27 0.32 2.91 7.18
CA HIS A 27 0.82 3.89 6.23
C HIS A 27 2.25 3.57 5.83
N ILE A 28 2.49 3.45 4.52
CA ILE A 28 3.81 3.24 3.96
C ILE A 28 4.35 4.60 3.50
N SER A 29 5.15 5.24 4.35
CA SER A 29 5.65 6.60 4.08
C SER A 29 6.78 6.64 3.04
N SER A 30 7.54 5.56 2.91
CA SER A 30 8.61 5.37 1.94
C SER A 30 8.72 3.89 1.60
N MET A 31 9.25 3.55 0.43
CA MET A 31 9.48 2.16 0.05
C MET A 31 10.86 1.70 0.56
N ASP A 32 10.99 1.61 1.89
CA ASP A 32 12.23 1.29 2.60
C ASP A 32 12.02 0.28 3.76
N ASP A 33 13.12 -0.29 4.27
CA ASP A 33 13.10 -1.26 5.36
C ASP A 33 12.48 -0.73 6.66
N PRO A 34 12.73 0.52 7.13
CA PRO A 34 12.03 1.05 8.30
C PRO A 34 10.51 1.08 8.15
N SER A 35 9.99 1.48 6.99
CA SER A 35 8.55 1.47 6.69
C SER A 35 8.01 0.05 6.68
N PHE A 36 8.72 -0.91 6.06
CA PHE A 36 8.34 -2.32 6.06
C PHE A 36 8.25 -2.90 7.47
N ARG A 37 9.25 -2.66 8.30
CA ARG A 37 9.26 -3.15 9.70
C ARG A 37 8.08 -2.60 10.50
N SER A 38 7.72 -1.34 10.29
CA SER A 38 6.55 -0.74 10.94
C SER A 38 5.25 -1.42 10.49
N VAL A 39 5.06 -1.60 9.18
CA VAL A 39 3.90 -2.29 8.62
C VAL A 39 3.81 -3.73 9.13
N TYR A 40 4.93 -4.46 9.08
CA TYR A 40 5.01 -5.84 9.53
C TYR A 40 4.64 -5.99 11.01
N ALA A 41 5.19 -5.12 11.87
CA ALA A 41 4.89 -5.11 13.30
C ALA A 41 3.41 -4.77 13.57
N ASP A 42 2.86 -3.80 12.86
CA ASP A 42 1.47 -3.36 13.05
C ASP A 42 0.47 -4.43 12.60
N ILE A 43 0.66 -5.05 11.43
CA ILE A 43 -0.30 -6.02 10.91
C ILE A 43 -0.27 -7.36 11.65
N LEU A 44 0.91 -7.83 12.07
CA LEU A 44 1.05 -9.10 12.80
C LEU A 44 0.92 -8.94 14.32
N GLY A 45 0.97 -7.71 14.83
CA GLY A 45 0.79 -7.37 16.24
C GLY A 45 -0.51 -6.61 16.48
N LYS A 46 -0.46 -5.29 16.37
CA LYS A 46 -1.54 -4.36 16.74
C LYS A 46 -2.87 -4.65 16.04
N TYR A 47 -2.85 -5.08 14.78
CA TYR A 47 -4.04 -5.30 13.96
C TYR A 47 -4.30 -6.77 13.64
N ASN A 48 -3.62 -7.69 14.33
CA ASN A 48 -3.75 -9.11 14.06
C ASN A 48 -5.18 -9.67 14.23
N ASP A 49 -5.97 -9.07 15.10
CA ASP A 49 -7.37 -9.42 15.36
C ASP A 49 -8.38 -8.78 14.41
N ARG A 50 -7.97 -7.81 13.59
CA ARG A 50 -8.85 -7.10 12.65
C ARG A 50 -9.30 -7.99 11.49
N GLU A 51 -10.49 -7.70 10.95
CA GLU A 51 -11.07 -8.45 9.82
C GLU A 51 -10.43 -8.09 8.48
N GLY A 52 -9.87 -6.89 8.36
CA GLY A 52 -9.18 -6.39 7.17
C GLY A 52 -8.26 -5.22 7.48
N ILE A 53 -7.51 -4.76 6.46
CA ILE A 53 -6.56 -3.67 6.64
C ILE A 53 -6.55 -2.71 5.45
N VAL A 54 -6.49 -1.41 5.74
CA VAL A 54 -6.26 -0.34 4.77
C VAL A 54 -4.77 -0.04 4.72
N ILE A 55 -4.19 -0.12 3.52
CA ILE A 55 -2.79 0.16 3.23
C ILE A 55 -2.72 1.52 2.53
N ASP A 56 -2.28 2.54 3.23
CA ASP A 56 -2.19 3.90 2.67
C ASP A 56 -0.77 4.18 2.16
N THR A 57 -0.62 4.33 0.84
CA THR A 57 0.65 4.64 0.20
C THR A 57 0.71 6.08 -0.31
N ARG A 58 -0.27 6.90 0.01
CA ARG A 58 -0.32 8.29 -0.48
C ARG A 58 0.92 9.08 -0.07
N PHE A 59 1.37 9.95 -0.97
CA PHE A 59 2.55 10.81 -0.80
C PHE A 59 3.88 10.06 -0.68
N ASN A 60 3.95 8.81 -1.10
CA ASN A 60 5.16 8.01 -1.07
C ASN A 60 6.03 8.30 -2.30
N GLY A 61 7.27 8.72 -2.07
CA GLY A 61 8.24 9.07 -3.12
C GLY A 61 9.00 7.89 -3.73
N GLY A 62 8.70 6.64 -3.33
CA GLY A 62 9.35 5.45 -3.86
C GLY A 62 10.45 4.87 -2.97
N GLY A 63 11.34 4.11 -3.57
CA GLY A 63 12.38 3.32 -2.95
C GLY A 63 12.44 1.91 -3.57
N ARG A 64 12.50 0.85 -2.74
CA ARG A 64 12.45 -0.54 -3.21
C ARG A 64 11.81 -1.43 -2.14
N LEU A 65 10.50 -1.68 -2.24
CA LEU A 65 9.76 -2.47 -1.25
C LEU A 65 8.62 -3.31 -1.86
N HIS A 66 8.37 -3.21 -3.17
CA HIS A 66 7.21 -3.84 -3.80
C HIS A 66 7.17 -5.36 -3.64
N GLU A 67 8.34 -6.04 -3.67
CA GLU A 67 8.43 -7.49 -3.50
C GLU A 67 8.07 -7.91 -2.07
N ASP A 68 8.58 -7.20 -1.06
CA ASP A 68 8.29 -7.51 0.34
C ASP A 68 6.81 -7.29 0.68
N ILE A 69 6.21 -6.22 0.14
CA ILE A 69 4.78 -5.94 0.29
C ILE A 69 3.96 -7.01 -0.42
N GLU A 70 4.32 -7.37 -1.65
CA GLU A 70 3.63 -8.44 -2.38
C GLU A 70 3.65 -9.74 -1.59
N ILE A 71 4.82 -10.22 -1.17
CA ILE A 71 4.97 -11.46 -0.39
C ILE A 71 4.16 -11.41 0.91
N LEU A 72 4.19 -10.27 1.62
CA LEU A 72 3.50 -10.12 2.89
C LEU A 72 1.98 -10.23 2.75
N PHE A 73 1.40 -9.76 1.64
CA PHE A 73 -0.05 -9.72 1.41
C PHE A 73 -0.58 -10.80 0.47
N SER A 74 0.27 -11.49 -0.30
CA SER A 74 -0.16 -12.50 -1.29
C SER A 74 0.12 -13.93 -0.89
N GLY A 75 0.91 -14.19 0.14
CA GLY A 75 1.38 -15.52 0.53
C GLY A 75 0.26 -16.55 0.63
N LYS A 76 0.28 -17.60 -0.23
CA LYS A 76 -0.75 -18.64 -0.25
C LYS A 76 -0.50 -19.67 0.85
N LYS A 77 -1.58 -20.11 1.50
CA LYS A 77 -1.53 -21.20 2.47
C LYS A 77 -1.02 -22.49 1.82
N TYR A 78 -0.06 -23.16 2.47
CA TYR A 78 0.44 -24.45 2.03
C TYR A 78 0.39 -25.54 3.12
N PHE A 79 0.40 -25.15 4.41
CA PHE A 79 0.21 -26.07 5.54
C PHE A 79 -0.69 -25.46 6.61
N THR A 80 -1.31 -26.33 7.42
CA THR A 80 -1.79 -25.98 8.76
C THR A 80 -0.91 -26.69 9.77
N GLN A 81 -0.30 -25.93 10.69
CA GLN A 81 0.43 -26.49 11.81
C GLN A 81 -0.54 -27.03 12.86
N VAL A 82 -0.38 -28.28 13.22
CA VAL A 82 -1.21 -28.96 14.21
C VAL A 82 -0.34 -29.40 15.39
N VAL A 83 -0.74 -29.00 16.61
CA VAL A 83 -0.06 -29.38 17.84
C VAL A 83 -0.98 -30.27 18.68
N ARG A 84 -0.63 -31.52 18.83
CA ARG A 84 -1.41 -32.51 19.60
C ARG A 84 -2.91 -32.55 19.24
N GLY A 85 -3.20 -32.55 17.92
CA GLY A 85 -4.55 -32.60 17.40
C GLY A 85 -5.31 -31.26 17.36
N ARG A 86 -4.68 -30.14 17.76
CA ARG A 86 -5.28 -28.81 17.69
C ARG A 86 -4.56 -27.98 16.63
N GLU A 87 -5.34 -27.36 15.75
CA GLU A 87 -4.79 -26.39 14.79
C GLU A 87 -4.21 -25.20 15.53
N ALA A 88 -2.94 -24.87 15.24
CA ALA A 88 -2.20 -23.80 15.87
C ALA A 88 -2.15 -22.56 14.96
N CYS A 89 -1.74 -22.72 13.71
CA CYS A 89 -1.68 -21.63 12.74
C CYS A 89 -1.58 -22.16 11.30
N ASP A 90 -1.96 -21.33 10.35
CA ASP A 90 -1.69 -21.55 8.93
C ASP A 90 -0.26 -21.11 8.56
N MET A 91 0.33 -21.79 7.58
CA MET A 91 1.63 -21.44 7.04
C MET A 91 1.53 -21.03 5.57
N PRO A 92 2.24 -19.94 5.18
CA PRO A 92 3.20 -19.15 5.97
C PRO A 92 2.47 -18.33 7.05
N SER A 93 2.96 -18.40 8.30
CA SER A 93 2.33 -17.72 9.45
C SER A 93 2.64 -16.22 9.51
N ARG A 94 3.70 -15.79 8.80
CA ARG A 94 4.18 -14.41 8.80
C ARG A 94 3.70 -13.65 7.58
N ARG A 95 2.40 -13.65 7.36
CA ARG A 95 1.73 -12.94 6.27
C ARG A 95 0.39 -12.36 6.73
N TRP A 96 -0.09 -11.37 5.99
CA TRP A 96 -1.48 -10.95 6.11
C TRP A 96 -2.36 -11.82 5.22
N ASN A 97 -3.26 -12.59 5.81
CA ASN A 97 -4.11 -13.57 5.10
C ASN A 97 -5.59 -13.18 5.06
N LYS A 98 -5.90 -11.95 5.43
CA LYS A 98 -7.25 -11.40 5.44
C LYS A 98 -7.40 -10.33 4.34
N PRO A 99 -8.62 -9.90 4.00
CA PRO A 99 -8.83 -8.85 3.01
C PRO A 99 -8.03 -7.58 3.30
N SER A 100 -7.57 -6.92 2.25
CA SER A 100 -6.88 -5.63 2.31
C SER A 100 -7.26 -4.75 1.13
N ILE A 101 -7.07 -3.46 1.27
CA ILE A 101 -7.30 -2.46 0.23
C ILE A 101 -6.20 -1.42 0.26
N MET A 102 -5.75 -0.95 -0.91
CA MET A 102 -4.66 0.02 -1.00
C MET A 102 -5.17 1.38 -1.43
N VAL A 103 -4.68 2.44 -0.79
CA VAL A 103 -5.02 3.83 -1.12
C VAL A 103 -3.83 4.52 -1.76
N THR A 104 -4.07 5.17 -2.91
CA THR A 104 -3.06 5.86 -3.72
C THR A 104 -3.45 7.30 -4.02
N CYS A 105 -2.49 8.12 -4.41
CA CYS A 105 -2.71 9.46 -4.94
C CYS A 105 -1.72 9.80 -6.06
N GLU A 106 -1.96 10.93 -6.73
CA GLU A 106 -1.16 11.41 -7.86
C GLU A 106 0.30 11.74 -7.48
N ALA A 107 0.58 11.91 -6.19
CA ALA A 107 1.93 12.16 -5.68
C ALA A 107 2.76 10.90 -5.42
N ASN A 108 2.19 9.71 -5.61
CA ASN A 108 2.95 8.47 -5.57
C ASN A 108 3.97 8.45 -6.71
N TYR A 109 5.21 8.06 -6.40
CA TYR A 109 6.31 8.11 -7.37
C TYR A 109 7.18 6.85 -7.32
N SER A 110 7.80 6.46 -8.43
CA SER A 110 8.79 5.39 -8.54
C SER A 110 8.22 4.04 -8.01
N ASN A 111 8.84 3.41 -7.02
CA ASN A 111 8.35 2.16 -6.45
C ASN A 111 6.95 2.27 -5.81
N ALA A 112 6.50 3.48 -5.46
CA ALA A 112 5.12 3.73 -5.05
C ALA A 112 4.12 3.76 -6.22
N HIS A 113 4.57 3.67 -7.48
CA HIS A 113 3.80 3.29 -8.65
C HIS A 113 3.84 1.76 -8.84
N GLY A 114 5.02 1.13 -8.75
CA GLY A 114 5.17 -0.31 -8.93
C GLY A 114 4.44 -1.14 -7.88
N THR A 115 4.45 -0.72 -6.61
CA THR A 115 3.79 -1.44 -5.51
C THR A 115 2.29 -1.59 -5.71
N PRO A 116 1.48 -0.54 -5.94
CA PRO A 116 0.05 -0.69 -6.21
C PRO A 116 -0.23 -1.40 -7.54
N TRP A 117 0.67 -1.27 -8.53
CA TRP A 117 0.54 -2.03 -9.78
C TRP A 117 0.64 -3.55 -9.52
N VAL A 118 1.67 -3.99 -8.79
CA VAL A 118 1.83 -5.41 -8.41
C VAL A 118 0.65 -5.88 -7.56
N TYR A 119 0.25 -5.09 -6.59
CA TYR A 119 -0.87 -5.39 -5.69
C TYR A 119 -2.18 -5.65 -6.46
N GLN A 120 -2.53 -4.79 -7.39
CA GLN A 120 -3.71 -4.91 -8.25
C GLN A 120 -3.56 -6.08 -9.25
N HIS A 121 -2.41 -6.17 -9.93
CA HIS A 121 -2.15 -7.17 -10.96
C HIS A 121 -2.12 -8.61 -10.41
N GLN A 122 -1.64 -8.80 -9.20
CA GLN A 122 -1.66 -10.10 -8.51
C GLN A 122 -3.03 -10.42 -7.87
N GLY A 123 -4.00 -9.51 -7.96
CA GLY A 123 -5.32 -9.71 -7.38
C GLY A 123 -5.32 -9.78 -5.85
N ILE A 124 -4.37 -9.09 -5.19
CA ILE A 124 -4.27 -9.08 -3.73
C ILE A 124 -5.46 -8.33 -3.12
N GLY A 125 -5.84 -7.22 -3.71
CA GLY A 125 -6.99 -6.41 -3.31
C GLY A 125 -7.21 -5.25 -4.27
N LYS A 126 -8.22 -4.44 -4.02
CA LYS A 126 -8.52 -3.24 -4.81
C LYS A 126 -7.59 -2.09 -4.48
N VAL A 127 -7.36 -1.23 -5.47
CA VAL A 127 -6.70 0.08 -5.33
C VAL A 127 -7.75 1.17 -5.40
N VAL A 128 -7.75 2.09 -4.44
CA VAL A 128 -8.69 3.22 -4.34
C VAL A 128 -7.90 4.54 -4.32
N GLY A 129 -8.44 5.56 -4.95
CA GLY A 129 -7.84 6.90 -4.93
C GLY A 129 -7.70 7.49 -6.32
N MET A 130 -6.59 8.17 -6.57
CA MET A 130 -6.33 8.78 -7.86
C MET A 130 -5.28 8.00 -8.65
N PRO A 131 -5.29 8.14 -9.99
CA PRO A 131 -4.31 7.50 -10.84
C PRO A 131 -2.88 7.85 -10.44
N VAL A 132 -2.00 6.85 -10.51
CA VAL A 132 -0.58 7.03 -10.18
C VAL A 132 0.23 7.21 -11.48
N PRO A 133 1.04 8.28 -11.60
CA PRO A 133 1.89 8.47 -12.77
C PRO A 133 2.84 7.31 -13.03
N GLY A 134 3.07 7.01 -14.30
CA GLY A 134 3.96 5.93 -14.76
C GLY A 134 5.44 6.28 -14.58
N THR A 135 6.01 6.03 -13.42
CA THR A 135 7.36 6.49 -13.03
C THR A 135 8.18 5.38 -12.37
N MET A 136 8.32 4.22 -13.04
CA MET A 136 8.96 3.05 -12.40
C MET A 136 10.44 2.86 -12.76
N THR A 137 11.01 3.62 -13.69
CA THR A 137 12.42 3.48 -14.10
C THR A 137 13.36 3.93 -12.99
N SER A 138 14.36 3.10 -12.65
CA SER A 138 15.43 3.48 -11.72
C SER A 138 16.59 4.14 -12.47
N VAL A 139 17.28 5.06 -11.79
CA VAL A 139 18.35 5.87 -12.38
C VAL A 139 19.66 5.72 -11.61
N SER A 140 20.79 5.89 -12.30
CA SER A 140 22.10 6.22 -11.70
C SER A 140 22.25 7.73 -11.65
N TRP A 141 22.64 8.26 -10.51
CA TRP A 141 22.82 9.69 -10.32
C TRP A 141 24.27 10.10 -10.60
N GLU A 142 24.44 11.04 -11.52
CA GLU A 142 25.73 11.61 -11.88
C GLU A 142 25.78 13.09 -11.44
N THR A 143 26.82 13.45 -10.70
CA THR A 143 27.09 14.83 -10.32
C THR A 143 27.85 15.54 -11.45
N LEU A 144 27.37 16.69 -11.88
CA LEU A 144 27.99 17.47 -12.94
C LEU A 144 29.23 18.25 -12.45
N GLN A 145 29.91 18.99 -13.36
CA GLN A 145 31.06 19.84 -13.01
C GLN A 145 30.68 20.87 -11.95
N ASP A 146 29.48 21.42 -12.03
CA ASP A 146 28.89 22.17 -10.93
C ASP A 146 28.30 21.16 -9.93
N PRO A 147 28.86 21.01 -8.70
CA PRO A 147 28.44 20.02 -7.74
C PRO A 147 27.05 20.27 -7.16
N THR A 148 26.43 21.40 -7.45
CA THR A 148 25.04 21.71 -7.08
C THR A 148 24.04 21.07 -8.06
N LEU A 149 24.52 20.59 -9.21
CA LEU A 149 23.72 19.97 -10.25
C LEU A 149 23.99 18.46 -10.34
N TYR A 150 22.95 17.69 -10.45
CA TYR A 150 23.02 16.25 -10.66
C TYR A 150 21.99 15.82 -11.70
N PHE A 151 22.27 14.73 -12.40
CA PHE A 151 21.47 14.18 -13.47
C PHE A 151 21.22 12.69 -13.25
N GLY A 152 19.98 12.24 -13.44
CA GLY A 152 19.60 10.84 -13.33
C GLY A 152 19.62 10.14 -14.69
N ILE A 153 20.52 9.17 -14.89
CA ILE A 153 20.60 8.36 -16.10
C ILE A 153 19.76 7.11 -15.91
N PRO A 154 18.69 6.86 -16.71
CA PRO A 154 17.88 5.65 -16.63
C PRO A 154 18.73 4.40 -16.89
N ILE A 155 18.75 3.45 -15.95
CA ILE A 155 19.55 2.22 -16.05
C ILE A 155 18.75 0.93 -15.80
N VAL A 156 17.61 1.00 -15.10
CA VAL A 156 16.76 -0.17 -14.79
C VAL A 156 15.34 0.10 -15.22
N GLY A 157 14.85 -0.67 -16.19
CA GLY A 157 13.45 -0.69 -16.59
C GLY A 157 12.76 -1.97 -16.11
N TYR A 158 11.46 -1.90 -15.86
CA TYR A 158 10.63 -3.04 -15.46
C TYR A 158 9.75 -3.46 -16.62
N ARG A 159 10.10 -4.60 -17.22
CA ARG A 159 9.42 -5.15 -18.39
C ARG A 159 8.28 -6.07 -17.97
N LEU A 160 7.10 -5.82 -18.49
CA LEU A 160 5.91 -6.61 -18.28
C LEU A 160 5.93 -7.91 -19.11
N PRO A 161 5.08 -8.91 -18.78
CA PRO A 161 5.00 -10.17 -19.55
C PRO A 161 4.68 -9.98 -21.04
N ASP A 162 3.97 -8.92 -21.40
CA ASP A 162 3.65 -8.57 -22.80
C ASP A 162 4.84 -7.93 -23.58
N GLY A 163 5.99 -7.79 -22.92
CA GLY A 163 7.20 -7.19 -23.47
C GLY A 163 7.28 -5.66 -23.38
N SER A 164 6.23 -4.99 -23.00
CA SER A 164 6.23 -3.54 -22.76
C SER A 164 6.85 -3.18 -21.41
N TYR A 165 7.16 -1.89 -21.21
CA TYR A 165 7.70 -1.41 -19.95
C TYR A 165 6.62 -0.73 -19.11
N LEU A 166 6.75 -0.81 -17.77
CA LEU A 166 5.85 -0.17 -16.83
C LEU A 166 5.99 1.37 -16.80
N GLU A 167 7.17 1.88 -17.21
CA GLU A 167 7.41 3.31 -17.35
C GLU A 167 6.42 3.94 -18.34
N ASN A 168 5.97 5.15 -18.05
CA ASN A 168 4.94 5.89 -18.80
C ASN A 168 3.56 5.22 -18.88
N LYS A 169 3.34 4.16 -18.12
CA LYS A 169 2.02 3.53 -17.97
C LYS A 169 1.40 3.98 -16.66
N GLN A 170 0.45 4.91 -16.73
CA GLN A 170 -0.31 5.34 -15.57
C GLN A 170 -1.09 4.15 -14.98
N LEU A 171 -1.08 4.02 -13.64
CA LEU A 171 -1.92 3.06 -12.95
C LEU A 171 -3.28 3.68 -12.68
N GLU A 172 -4.33 3.09 -13.23
CA GLU A 172 -5.71 3.44 -12.89
C GLU A 172 -6.15 2.65 -11.65
N PRO A 173 -6.71 3.30 -10.62
CA PRO A 173 -7.27 2.60 -9.47
C PRO A 173 -8.58 1.89 -9.85
N ASP A 174 -8.92 0.83 -9.10
CA ASP A 174 -10.20 0.13 -9.27
C ASP A 174 -11.40 1.02 -8.89
N VAL A 175 -11.18 1.93 -7.94
CA VAL A 175 -12.17 2.94 -7.53
C VAL A 175 -11.52 4.32 -7.56
N LYS A 176 -11.84 5.09 -8.59
CA LYS A 176 -11.31 6.45 -8.77
C LYS A 176 -12.07 7.45 -7.91
N ILE A 177 -11.39 8.09 -6.98
CA ILE A 177 -11.95 9.09 -6.08
C ILE A 177 -10.88 10.11 -5.68
N ALA A 178 -11.19 11.38 -5.83
CA ALA A 178 -10.36 12.49 -5.34
C ALA A 178 -10.88 12.98 -3.99
N ASN A 179 -10.00 13.55 -3.19
CA ASN A 179 -10.40 14.36 -2.05
C ASN A 179 -10.74 15.77 -2.50
N SER A 180 -11.93 16.26 -2.20
CA SER A 180 -12.33 17.64 -2.50
C SER A 180 -11.71 18.62 -1.48
N PRO A 181 -11.23 19.80 -1.90
CA PRO A 181 -10.64 20.80 -1.00
C PRO A 181 -11.58 21.19 0.15
N GLU A 182 -12.87 21.32 -0.13
CA GLU A 182 -13.90 21.69 0.83
C GLU A 182 -14.07 20.67 1.96
N LYS A 183 -13.84 19.40 1.67
CA LYS A 183 -13.90 18.31 2.65
C LYS A 183 -12.61 18.18 3.41
N ILE A 184 -11.46 18.28 2.74
CA ILE A 184 -10.14 18.25 3.40
C ILE A 184 -10.05 19.33 4.48
N ILE A 185 -10.53 20.55 4.21
CA ILE A 185 -10.53 21.66 5.19
C ILE A 185 -11.37 21.30 6.43
N LYS A 186 -12.43 20.50 6.28
CA LYS A 186 -13.26 20.01 7.37
C LYS A 186 -12.65 18.76 8.07
N GLY A 187 -11.52 18.25 7.59
CA GLY A 187 -10.87 17.06 8.12
C GLY A 187 -11.45 15.74 7.58
N GLU A 188 -12.34 15.79 6.59
CA GLU A 188 -12.91 14.64 5.91
C GLU A 188 -11.94 14.09 4.86
N ASP A 189 -11.92 12.77 4.65
CA ASP A 189 -11.04 12.08 3.70
C ASP A 189 -11.86 11.09 2.85
N GLU A 190 -12.34 11.58 1.69
CA GLU A 190 -13.22 10.81 0.81
C GLU A 190 -12.58 9.55 0.27
N GLN A 191 -11.26 9.59 0.02
CA GLN A 191 -10.49 8.42 -0.43
C GLN A 191 -10.48 7.34 0.66
N LEU A 192 -10.21 7.74 1.89
CA LEU A 192 -10.15 6.83 3.02
C LEU A 192 -11.53 6.25 3.37
N GLU A 193 -12.57 7.10 3.38
CA GLU A 193 -13.96 6.69 3.60
C GLU A 193 -14.41 5.67 2.55
N THR A 194 -14.07 5.92 1.29
CA THR A 194 -14.38 5.02 0.17
C THR A 194 -13.63 3.69 0.31
N ALA A 195 -12.35 3.72 0.67
CA ALA A 195 -11.56 2.51 0.90
C ALA A 195 -12.14 1.66 2.04
N VAL A 196 -12.51 2.28 3.16
CA VAL A 196 -13.16 1.58 4.28
C VAL A 196 -14.47 0.94 3.85
N LYS A 197 -15.32 1.68 3.13
CA LYS A 197 -16.62 1.18 2.64
C LYS A 197 -16.46 0.00 1.69
N GLU A 198 -15.53 0.09 0.72
CA GLU A 198 -15.29 -0.98 -0.24
C GLU A 198 -14.73 -2.24 0.42
N LEU A 199 -13.82 -2.08 1.38
CA LEU A 199 -13.25 -3.22 2.10
C LEU A 199 -14.29 -3.90 3.01
N LEU A 200 -15.12 -3.15 3.73
CA LEU A 200 -16.21 -3.70 4.52
C LEU A 200 -17.22 -4.44 3.65
N LYS A 201 -17.58 -3.89 2.51
CA LYS A 201 -18.46 -4.54 1.54
C LYS A 201 -17.90 -5.88 1.04
N GLU A 202 -16.60 -5.93 0.77
CA GLU A 202 -15.92 -7.18 0.39
C GLU A 202 -15.97 -8.21 1.51
N ILE A 203 -15.64 -7.81 2.73
CA ILE A 203 -15.64 -8.71 3.91
C ILE A 203 -17.05 -9.27 4.16
N ASP A 204 -18.07 -8.43 4.12
CA ASP A 204 -19.45 -8.82 4.41
C ASP A 204 -20.04 -9.69 3.30
N SER A 205 -19.56 -9.58 2.06
CA SER A 205 -19.98 -10.45 0.95
C SER A 205 -19.42 -11.88 1.03
N LYS A 206 -18.40 -12.11 1.86
CA LYS A 206 -17.73 -13.42 2.04
C LYS A 206 -18.22 -14.16 3.28
N LYS A 207 -19.09 -13.55 4.09
CA LYS A 207 -19.76 -14.17 5.25
C LYS A 207 -21.04 -14.88 4.84
#